data_64dfb824c739933637969e439fcc5d4b
#
_entry.id   64dfb824c739933637969e439fcc5d4b
#
_cell.length_a   1.000
_cell.length_b   1.000
_cell.length_c   1.000
_cell.angle_alpha   90.00
_cell.angle_beta   90.00
_cell.angle_gamma   90.00
#
_symmetry.space_group_name_H-M   'P 1'
#
loop_
_entity.id
_entity.type
_entity.pdbx_description
1 polymer ?
#
loop_
_entity_poly.entity_id
_entity_poly.type
_entity_poly.pdbx_seq_one_letter_code
_entity_poly.pdbx_strand_id
1 'polypeptide(L)' 'MSSDYYQRFELAYAPFFVRKRVGKCFKVIRRFRTYNEASDYVRLLIKRYPGIYFDVKDVSVSHLDKKSSI' A
#
# COMPACT_ATOMS: atom_id res chain seq x y z
N MET A 1 15.84 12.88 -10.72
CA MET A 1 16.64 11.83 -10.95
C MET A 1 16.71 10.90 -9.84
N SER A 2 17.24 11.29 -8.76
CA SER A 2 17.36 10.42 -7.65
C SER A 2 16.04 9.95 -7.12
N SER A 3 14.99 10.74 -7.24
CA SER A 3 13.72 10.32 -6.69
C SER A 3 13.15 9.11 -7.41
N ASP A 4 13.32 9.04 -8.72
CA ASP A 4 12.87 7.87 -9.46
C ASP A 4 13.61 6.62 -9.05
N TYR A 5 14.90 6.76 -8.85
CA TYR A 5 15.72 5.63 -8.47
C TYR A 5 15.31 5.11 -7.09
N TYR A 6 15.08 5.99 -6.17
CA TYR A 6 14.67 5.61 -4.83
C TYR A 6 13.30 4.97 -4.82
N GLN A 7 12.40 5.47 -5.62
CA GLN A 7 11.08 4.90 -5.71
C GLN A 7 11.11 3.47 -6.20
N ARG A 8 11.91 3.22 -7.20
CA ARG A 8 12.04 1.87 -7.72
C ARG A 8 12.57 0.93 -6.68
N PHE A 9 13.57 1.39 -5.96
CA PHE A 9 14.18 0.58 -4.92
C PHE A 9 13.18 0.25 -3.84
N GLU A 10 12.42 1.23 -3.43
CA GLU A 10 11.39 1.02 -2.42
C GLU A 10 10.32 0.04 -2.85
N LEU A 11 9.90 0.14 -4.08
CA LEU A 11 8.88 -0.75 -4.59
C LEU A 11 9.34 -2.19 -4.61
N ALA A 12 10.61 -2.40 -4.93
CA ALA A 12 11.15 -3.75 -4.95
C ALA A 12 11.36 -4.30 -3.55
N TYR A 13 11.73 -3.44 -2.62
CA TYR A 13 12.06 -3.85 -1.26
C TYR A 13 10.83 -3.95 -0.36
N ALA A 14 9.88 -3.07 -0.55
CA ALA A 14 8.67 -3.02 0.25
C ALA A 14 7.46 -2.89 -0.65
N PRO A 15 7.05 -4.00 -1.28
CA PRO A 15 5.98 -3.97 -2.28
C PRO A 15 4.58 -3.78 -1.70
N PHE A 16 4.40 -4.04 -0.42
CA PHE A 16 3.08 -3.89 0.18
C PHE A 16 2.97 -2.50 0.78
N PHE A 17 1.86 -1.83 0.50
CA PHE A 17 1.68 -0.50 1.04
C PHE A 17 0.28 -0.33 1.59
N VAL A 18 0.21 0.45 2.67
CA VAL A 18 -1.04 0.74 3.34
C VAL A 18 -1.53 2.10 2.85
N ARG A 19 -2.80 2.16 2.52
CA ARG A 19 -3.42 3.38 2.04
C ARG A 19 -4.55 3.80 2.95
N LYS A 20 -4.77 5.09 2.99
CA LYS A 20 -5.86 5.67 3.73
C LYS A 20 -6.74 6.42 2.73
N ARG A 21 -8.03 6.31 2.89
CA ARG A 21 -8.96 7.01 2.03
C ARG A 21 -9.13 8.45 2.50
N VAL A 22 -8.97 9.37 1.56
CA VAL A 22 -9.16 10.79 1.85
C VAL A 22 -10.13 11.32 0.80
N GLY A 23 -11.40 11.45 1.16
CA GLY A 23 -12.42 11.83 0.20
C GLY A 23 -12.57 10.79 -0.88
N LYS A 24 -12.32 11.16 -2.10
CA LYS A 24 -12.41 10.24 -3.24
C LYS A 24 -11.08 9.64 -3.62
N CYS A 25 -10.03 10.01 -2.92
CA CYS A 25 -8.68 9.56 -3.27
C CYS A 25 -8.11 8.69 -2.19
N PHE A 26 -7.00 8.04 -2.52
CA PHE A 26 -6.27 7.24 -1.55
C PHE A 26 -4.88 7.81 -1.40
N LYS A 27 -4.37 7.74 -0.19
CA LYS A 27 -3.04 8.23 0.11
C LYS A 27 -2.23 7.12 0.74
N VAL A 28 -1.05 6.85 0.19
CA VAL A 28 -0.15 5.85 0.76
C VAL A 28 0.49 6.44 2.00
N ILE A 29 0.37 5.72 3.11
CA ILE A 29 0.91 6.22 4.38
C ILE A 29 2.11 5.43 4.87
N ARG A 30 2.25 4.18 4.42
CA ARG A 30 3.38 3.38 4.85
C ARG A 30 3.58 2.18 3.93
N ARG A 31 4.82 1.70 3.84
CA ARG A 31 5.15 0.53 3.05
C ARG A 31 5.75 -0.56 3.93
N PHE A 32 5.58 -1.80 3.51
CA PHE A 32 6.06 -2.95 4.27
C PHE A 32 6.63 -4.00 3.33
N ARG A 33 7.46 -4.85 3.88
CA ARG A 33 8.09 -5.92 3.12
C ARG A 33 7.18 -7.12 2.96
N THR A 34 6.35 -7.37 3.94
CA THR A 34 5.46 -8.53 3.91
C THR A 34 4.03 -8.09 4.12
N TYR A 35 3.13 -8.91 3.62
CA TYR A 35 1.70 -8.66 3.75
C TYR A 35 1.28 -8.69 5.22
N ASN A 36 1.86 -9.61 5.98
CA ASN A 36 1.51 -9.74 7.38
C ASN A 36 1.79 -8.47 8.17
N GLU A 37 2.94 -7.87 7.91
CA GLU A 37 3.29 -6.63 8.58
C GLU A 37 2.32 -5.51 8.22
N ALA A 38 1.99 -5.42 6.94
CA ALA A 38 1.07 -4.40 6.47
C ALA A 38 -0.32 -4.61 7.07
N SER A 39 -0.75 -5.85 7.11
CA SER A 39 -2.06 -6.20 7.63
C SER A 39 -2.17 -5.87 9.12
N ASP A 40 -1.13 -6.18 9.88
CA ASP A 40 -1.10 -5.87 11.30
C ASP A 40 -1.18 -4.37 11.54
N TYR A 41 -0.48 -3.63 10.71
CA TYR A 41 -0.49 -2.18 10.82
C TYR A 41 -1.89 -1.63 10.56
N VAL A 42 -2.56 -2.16 9.55
CA VAL A 42 -3.92 -1.73 9.22
C VAL A 42 -4.86 -2.03 10.38
N ARG A 43 -4.71 -3.17 11.00
CA ARG A 43 -5.55 -3.50 12.15
C ARG A 43 -5.40 -2.50 13.27
N LEU A 44 -4.17 -2.08 13.52
CA LEU A 44 -3.91 -1.07 14.54
C LEU A 44 -4.57 0.25 14.17
N LEU A 45 -4.47 0.62 12.91
CA LEU A 45 -5.06 1.88 12.46
C LEU A 45 -6.57 1.87 12.55
N ILE A 46 -7.18 0.74 12.21
CA ILE A 46 -8.64 0.62 12.28
C ILE A 46 -9.12 0.77 13.72
N LYS A 47 -8.37 0.21 14.64
CA LYS A 47 -8.70 0.34 16.04
C LYS A 47 -8.58 1.76 16.53
N ARG A 48 -7.54 2.45 16.06
CA ARG A 48 -7.29 3.82 16.50
C ARG A 48 -8.20 4.83 15.83
N TYR A 49 -8.53 4.60 14.56
CA TYR A 49 -9.31 5.54 13.77
C TYR A 49 -10.46 4.80 13.10
N PRO A 50 -11.47 4.42 13.86
CA PRO A 50 -12.53 3.57 13.32
C PRO A 50 -13.36 4.22 12.21
N GLY A 51 -13.31 5.52 12.08
CA GLY A 51 -14.08 6.19 11.04
C GLY A 51 -13.36 6.33 9.72
N ILE A 52 -12.11 5.86 9.63
CA ILE A 52 -11.31 6.04 8.43
C ILE A 52 -11.08 4.69 7.77
N TYR A 53 -11.14 4.69 6.44
CA TYR A 53 -10.92 3.47 5.68
C TYR A 53 -9.43 3.30 5.38
N PHE A 54 -8.92 2.11 5.65
CA PHE A 54 -7.53 1.74 5.34
C PHE A 54 -7.53 0.43 4.58
N ASP A 55 -6.57 0.26 3.68
CA ASP A 55 -6.40 -1.02 3.02
C ASP A 55 -4.93 -1.28 2.71
N VAL A 56 -4.66 -2.50 2.26
CA VAL A 56 -3.33 -2.92 1.87
C VAL A 56 -3.34 -3.25 0.39
N LYS A 57 -2.38 -2.74 -0.33
CA LYS A 57 -2.23 -3.03 -1.74
C LYS A 57 -0.84 -3.58 -2.02
N ASP A 58 -0.76 -4.42 -3.04
CA ASP A 58 0.48 -5.03 -3.45
C ASP A 58 0.76 -4.60 -4.88
N VAL A 59 1.94 -4.08 -5.10
CA VAL A 59 2.33 -3.63 -6.43
C VAL A 59 2.21 -4.74 -7.46
N SER A 60 2.62 -5.94 -7.07
CA SER A 60 2.56 -7.09 -7.96
C SER A 60 1.14 -7.45 -8.33
N VAL A 61 0.26 -7.42 -7.35
CA VAL A 61 -1.15 -7.75 -7.60
C VAL A 61 -1.76 -6.75 -8.56
N SER A 62 -1.46 -5.49 -8.36
CA SER A 62 -1.96 -4.46 -9.24
C SER A 62 -1.54 -4.70 -10.67
N HIS A 63 -0.31 -5.11 -10.84
CA HIS A 63 0.23 -5.40 -12.16
C HIS A 63 -0.48 -6.60 -12.78
N LEU A 64 -0.68 -7.62 -11.99
CA LEU A 64 -1.36 -8.82 -12.44
C LEU A 64 -2.80 -8.55 -12.82
N ASP A 65 -3.46 -7.72 -12.06
CA ASP A 65 -4.83 -7.35 -12.35
C ASP A 65 -4.95 -6.76 -13.73
N LYS A 66 -4.03 -5.92 -14.09
CA LYS A 66 -4.03 -5.33 -15.41
C LYS A 66 -3.96 -6.39 -16.47
N LYS A 67 -3.11 -7.34 -16.28
CA LYS A 67 -2.96 -8.42 -17.23
C LYS A 67 -4.20 -9.25 -17.32
N SER A 68 -4.78 -9.53 -16.20
CA SER A 68 -5.98 -10.37 -16.19
C SER A 68 -7.13 -9.73 -16.90
N SER A 69 -7.20 -8.44 -16.90
CA SER A 69 -8.32 -7.79 -17.55
C SER A 69 -8.26 -7.90 -19.04
N ILE A 70 -7.15 -8.25 -19.56
CA ILE A 70 -7.03 -8.43 -20.99
C ILE A 70 -7.47 -9.81 -21.38
#